data_a62fcff70c44a4a2e4bd424125365d1e
#
_entry.id   a62fcff70c44a4a2e4bd424125365d1e
#
_cell.length_a   1.000
_cell.length_b   1.000
_cell.length_c   1.000
_cell.angle_alpha   90.00
_cell.angle_beta   90.00
_cell.angle_gamma   90.00
#
_symmetry.space_group_name_H-M   'P 1'
#
loop_
_entity.id
_entity.type
_entity.pdbx_description
1 polymer ?
#
loop_
_entity_poly.entity_id
_entity_poly.type
_entity_poly.pdbx_seq_one_letter_code
_entity_poly.pdbx_strand_id
1 'polypeptide(L)'
;MVEVIATPGHTAADLTYRVGDALFVGDTIFMPDYGTARTDFPGGDARELYRSIHKLLALPPATRLFICHDSKAPGRDEFRWETTVGEQAERNVHVGGGRLEEDYVTMRVARDETLPPPKLLFPAIQVNIRGGRLPPPDAEGVHHLRIPIAIDETLSSDDLVPTGPVANVD
;
A
#
# COMPACT_ATOMS: atom_id res chain seq x y z
N MET A 1 -2.43 27.52 -1.00
CA MET A 1 -3.59 26.80 -0.44
C MET A 1 -3.38 25.32 -0.67
N VAL A 2 -3.66 24.48 0.31
CA VAL A 2 -3.64 23.01 0.19
C VAL A 2 -5.10 22.56 0.15
N GLU A 3 -5.45 21.77 -0.87
CA GLU A 3 -6.75 21.12 -0.98
C GLU A 3 -6.59 19.65 -0.55
N VAL A 4 -7.55 19.14 0.21
CA VAL A 4 -7.59 17.72 0.64
C VAL A 4 -8.70 17.02 -0.12
N ILE A 5 -8.34 15.96 -0.86
CA ILE A 5 -9.24 15.17 -1.68
C ILE A 5 -9.32 13.77 -1.06
N ALA A 6 -10.51 13.32 -0.65
CA ALA A 6 -10.69 11.96 -0.18
C ALA A 6 -10.50 10.97 -1.34
N THR A 7 -9.59 10.03 -1.16
CA THR A 7 -9.25 8.98 -2.12
C THR A 7 -9.24 7.59 -1.48
N PRO A 8 -10.37 7.16 -0.84
CA PRO A 8 -10.46 5.85 -0.22
C PRO A 8 -10.27 4.72 -1.23
N GLY A 9 -9.86 3.54 -0.74
CA GLY A 9 -9.79 2.33 -1.53
C GLY A 9 -8.60 1.44 -1.20
N HIS A 10 -7.39 1.95 -1.06
CA HIS A 10 -6.28 1.21 -0.44
C HIS A 10 -6.55 1.05 1.05
N THR A 11 -6.92 2.14 1.70
CA THR A 11 -7.55 2.16 3.02
C THR A 11 -8.81 3.03 3.00
N ALA A 12 -9.66 2.93 4.03
CA ALA A 12 -10.86 3.75 4.13
C ALA A 12 -10.58 5.25 4.36
N ALA A 13 -9.37 5.61 4.77
CA ALA A 13 -9.02 6.97 5.20
C ALA A 13 -8.00 7.66 4.28
N ASP A 14 -7.72 7.10 3.10
CA ASP A 14 -6.72 7.65 2.20
C ASP A 14 -7.12 9.03 1.67
N LEU A 15 -6.10 9.88 1.55
CA LEU A 15 -6.22 11.25 1.12
C LEU A 15 -5.15 11.59 0.08
N THR A 16 -5.56 12.39 -0.91
CA THR A 16 -4.64 13.09 -1.82
C THR A 16 -4.56 14.55 -1.44
N TYR A 17 -3.37 15.09 -1.37
CA TYR A 17 -3.16 16.54 -1.16
C TYR A 17 -2.86 17.22 -2.49
N ARG A 18 -3.58 18.31 -2.77
CA ARG A 18 -3.32 19.13 -3.95
C ARG A 18 -2.72 20.47 -3.56
N VAL A 19 -1.60 20.82 -4.20
CA VAL A 19 -0.91 22.10 -4.03
C VAL A 19 -0.65 22.69 -5.42
N GLY A 20 -1.44 23.66 -5.83
CA GLY A 20 -1.36 24.21 -7.18
C GLY A 20 -1.69 23.16 -8.25
N ASP A 21 -0.70 22.86 -9.10
CA ASP A 21 -0.76 21.83 -10.15
C ASP A 21 -0.26 20.46 -9.73
N ALA A 22 0.18 20.30 -8.47
CA ALA A 22 0.74 19.08 -7.94
C ALA A 22 -0.24 18.31 -7.05
N LEU A 23 -0.32 16.99 -7.24
CA LEU A 23 -1.04 16.03 -6.40
C LEU A 23 -0.05 15.11 -5.67
N PHE A 24 -0.19 14.97 -4.36
CA PHE A 24 0.52 14.01 -3.54
C PHE A 24 -0.47 12.89 -3.18
N VAL A 25 -0.36 11.78 -3.90
CA VAL A 25 -1.47 10.81 -4.01
C VAL A 25 -1.44 9.68 -2.99
N GLY A 26 -0.44 9.63 -2.10
CA GLY A 26 -0.29 8.51 -1.16
C GLY A 26 -0.25 7.16 -1.89
N ASP A 27 -0.81 6.14 -1.28
CA ASP A 27 -0.91 4.79 -1.86
C ASP A 27 -2.21 4.61 -2.69
N THR A 28 -2.59 5.63 -3.47
CA THR A 28 -3.74 5.55 -4.37
C THR A 28 -3.33 4.99 -5.73
N ILE A 29 -2.32 5.57 -6.35
CA ILE A 29 -1.81 5.21 -7.67
C ILE A 29 -0.28 5.34 -7.70
N PHE A 30 0.38 4.47 -8.43
CA PHE A 30 1.83 4.41 -8.56
C PHE A 30 2.29 4.84 -9.96
N MET A 31 3.56 4.61 -10.30
CA MET A 31 4.02 4.88 -11.66
C MET A 31 3.17 4.12 -12.68
N PRO A 32 2.97 4.68 -13.89
CA PRO A 32 2.11 4.08 -14.91
C PRO A 32 2.42 2.61 -15.22
N ASP A 33 3.70 2.25 -15.21
CA ASP A 33 4.19 0.90 -15.45
C ASP A 33 4.04 -0.07 -14.25
N TYR A 34 3.70 0.46 -13.07
CA TYR A 34 3.49 -0.32 -11.84
C TYR A 34 2.01 -0.48 -11.47
N GLY A 35 1.19 0.54 -11.72
CA GLY A 35 -0.26 0.50 -11.62
C GLY A 35 -0.84 1.16 -10.37
N THR A 36 -1.57 0.40 -9.55
CA THR A 36 -2.33 0.92 -8.40
C THR A 36 -2.06 0.10 -7.14
N ALA A 37 -2.41 0.65 -5.98
CA ALA A 37 -2.27 -0.03 -4.71
C ALA A 37 -3.14 -1.29 -4.60
N ARG A 38 -2.82 -2.14 -3.65
CA ARG A 38 -3.64 -3.26 -3.20
C ARG A 38 -4.81 -2.77 -2.36
N THR A 39 -5.86 -3.57 -2.26
CA THR A 39 -7.11 -3.20 -1.59
C THR A 39 -7.61 -4.23 -0.57
N ASP A 40 -6.80 -5.22 -0.26
CA ASP A 40 -7.11 -6.34 0.64
C ASP A 40 -6.82 -6.05 2.12
N PHE A 41 -6.49 -4.80 2.47
CA PHE A 41 -6.41 -4.38 3.86
C PHE A 41 -7.79 -4.16 4.47
N PRO A 42 -7.93 -4.26 5.81
CA PRO A 42 -9.19 -3.93 6.48
C PRO A 42 -9.69 -2.53 6.10
N GLY A 43 -10.87 -2.45 5.50
CA GLY A 43 -11.45 -1.21 4.99
C GLY A 43 -10.98 -0.80 3.60
N GLY A 44 -10.15 -1.62 2.92
CA GLY A 44 -9.84 -1.46 1.51
C GLY A 44 -10.98 -1.94 0.61
N ASP A 45 -11.10 -1.35 -0.58
CA ASP A 45 -12.12 -1.68 -1.57
C ASP A 45 -11.64 -1.31 -2.98
N ALA A 46 -11.60 -2.29 -3.88
CA ALA A 46 -11.11 -2.10 -5.25
C ALA A 46 -12.01 -1.15 -6.07
N ARG A 47 -13.31 -1.18 -5.84
CA ARG A 47 -14.27 -0.32 -6.54
C ARG A 47 -14.13 1.13 -6.09
N GLU A 48 -13.99 1.35 -4.79
CA GLU A 48 -13.72 2.67 -4.23
C GLU A 48 -12.37 3.22 -4.72
N LEU A 49 -11.33 2.39 -4.79
CA LEU A 49 -10.04 2.79 -5.32
C LEU A 49 -10.14 3.22 -6.79
N TYR A 50 -10.84 2.45 -7.62
CA TYR A 50 -11.09 2.84 -9.02
C TYR A 50 -11.75 4.21 -9.12
N ARG A 51 -12.82 4.45 -8.35
CA ARG A 51 -13.55 5.72 -8.34
C ARG A 51 -12.69 6.87 -7.83
N SER A 52 -11.88 6.63 -6.81
CA SER A 52 -10.91 7.59 -6.29
C SER A 52 -9.87 7.97 -7.33
N ILE A 53 -9.30 7.00 -8.04
CA ILE A 53 -8.37 7.25 -9.13
C ILE A 53 -9.04 8.05 -10.25
N HIS A 54 -10.24 7.68 -10.68
CA HIS A 54 -10.94 8.39 -11.77
C HIS A 54 -11.33 9.82 -11.38
N LYS A 55 -11.56 10.10 -10.10
CA LYS A 55 -11.70 11.46 -9.59
C LYS A 55 -10.43 12.29 -9.84
N LEU A 56 -9.25 11.70 -9.65
CA LEU A 56 -7.97 12.36 -9.93
C LEU A 56 -7.71 12.47 -11.43
N LEU A 57 -8.04 11.43 -12.21
CA LEU A 57 -7.87 11.43 -13.66
C LEU A 57 -8.82 12.39 -14.41
N ALA A 58 -9.86 12.88 -13.76
CA ALA A 58 -10.73 13.94 -14.29
C ALA A 58 -10.10 15.35 -14.23
N LEU A 59 -8.96 15.51 -13.57
CA LEU A 59 -8.23 16.78 -13.54
C LEU A 59 -7.50 17.04 -14.87
N PRO A 60 -7.04 18.27 -15.11
CA PRO A 60 -6.33 18.60 -16.37
C PRO A 60 -5.16 17.64 -16.63
N PRO A 61 -4.95 17.19 -17.87
CA PRO A 61 -3.90 16.18 -18.20
C PRO A 61 -2.48 16.58 -17.80
N ALA A 62 -2.18 17.88 -17.73
CA ALA A 62 -0.88 18.41 -17.31
C ALA A 62 -0.69 18.44 -15.78
N THR A 63 -1.72 18.10 -14.99
CA THR A 63 -1.61 18.04 -13.53
C THR A 63 -0.56 16.99 -13.16
N ARG A 64 0.39 17.38 -12.31
CA ARG A 64 1.50 16.53 -11.87
C ARG A 64 1.08 15.64 -10.71
N LEU A 65 1.47 14.38 -10.74
CA LEU A 65 1.27 13.43 -9.66
C LEU A 65 2.61 13.04 -9.05
N PHE A 66 2.71 13.15 -7.73
CA PHE A 66 3.82 12.67 -6.95
C PHE A 66 3.39 11.42 -6.18
N ILE A 67 3.98 10.29 -6.55
CA ILE A 67 3.71 9.00 -5.89
C ILE A 67 4.51 8.90 -4.59
N CYS A 68 4.00 8.14 -3.62
CA CYS A 68 4.62 8.03 -2.30
C CYS A 68 5.86 7.12 -2.28
N HIS A 69 5.87 6.07 -3.10
CA HIS A 69 7.01 5.15 -3.26
C HIS A 69 6.98 4.46 -4.62
N ASP A 70 8.15 4.01 -5.08
CA ASP A 70 8.31 3.28 -6.32
C ASP A 70 9.12 2.01 -6.08
N SER A 71 8.56 0.87 -6.43
CA SER A 71 9.22 -0.44 -6.34
C SER A 71 9.90 -0.86 -7.62
N LYS A 72 9.93 0.00 -8.62
CA LYS A 72 10.36 -0.25 -10.01
C LYS A 72 9.54 -1.35 -10.70
N ALA A 73 9.06 -1.08 -11.87
CA ALA A 73 8.44 -2.11 -12.69
C ALA A 73 9.49 -3.03 -13.34
N PRO A 74 9.15 -4.27 -13.70
CA PRO A 74 10.04 -5.14 -14.46
C PRO A 74 10.58 -4.44 -15.70
N GLY A 75 11.90 -4.42 -15.86
CA GLY A 75 12.59 -3.78 -16.98
C GLY A 75 12.92 -2.30 -16.78
N ARG A 76 12.62 -1.73 -15.62
CA ARG A 76 13.02 -0.38 -15.26
C ARG A 76 14.00 -0.38 -14.08
N ASP A 77 15.21 0.13 -14.28
CA ASP A 77 16.28 0.13 -13.27
C ASP A 77 16.33 1.41 -12.44
N GLU A 78 15.68 2.48 -12.89
CA GLU A 78 15.66 3.78 -12.21
C GLU A 78 14.41 3.97 -11.36
N PHE A 79 14.53 4.69 -10.24
CA PHE A 79 13.38 5.14 -9.46
C PHE A 79 12.74 6.37 -10.11
N ARG A 80 11.41 6.43 -10.08
CA ARG A 80 10.61 7.56 -10.52
C ARG A 80 9.57 7.89 -9.47
N TRP A 81 9.23 9.16 -9.37
CA TRP A 81 8.30 9.65 -8.34
C TRP A 81 7.29 10.67 -8.89
N GLU A 82 7.45 11.10 -10.12
CA GLU A 82 6.60 12.10 -10.77
C GLU A 82 6.08 11.56 -12.09
N THR A 83 4.79 11.81 -12.35
CA THR A 83 4.07 11.53 -13.58
C THR A 83 2.99 12.58 -13.78
N THR A 84 2.12 12.44 -14.77
CA THR A 84 0.99 13.35 -15.01
C THR A 84 -0.34 12.63 -15.07
N VAL A 85 -1.44 13.35 -14.87
CA VAL A 85 -2.81 12.81 -15.06
C VAL A 85 -2.97 12.23 -16.45
N GLY A 86 -2.48 12.91 -17.49
CA GLY A 86 -2.55 12.43 -18.86
C GLY A 86 -1.79 11.13 -19.09
N GLU A 87 -0.57 11.02 -18.56
CA GLU A 87 0.22 9.79 -18.67
C GLU A 87 -0.43 8.62 -17.92
N GLN A 88 -1.00 8.87 -16.75
CA GLN A 88 -1.74 7.86 -15.99
C GLN A 88 -2.99 7.39 -16.74
N ALA A 89 -3.78 8.32 -17.27
CA ALA A 89 -5.00 7.99 -18.01
C ALA A 89 -4.71 7.19 -19.29
N GLU A 90 -3.59 7.45 -19.95
CA GLU A 90 -3.19 6.76 -21.19
C GLU A 90 -2.50 5.41 -20.90
N ARG A 91 -1.54 5.39 -19.97
CA ARG A 91 -0.52 4.33 -19.88
C ARG A 91 -0.55 3.50 -18.61
N ASN A 92 -1.31 3.88 -17.59
CA ASN A 92 -1.32 3.09 -16.36
C ASN A 92 -1.80 1.66 -16.65
N VAL A 93 -0.97 0.68 -16.30
CA VAL A 93 -1.21 -0.75 -16.61
C VAL A 93 -2.47 -1.31 -15.95
N HIS A 94 -3.02 -0.63 -14.92
CA HIS A 94 -4.22 -1.08 -14.21
C HIS A 94 -5.48 -0.29 -14.58
N VAL A 95 -5.38 1.00 -14.85
CA VAL A 95 -6.54 1.91 -15.06
C VAL A 95 -6.47 2.71 -16.35
N GLY A 96 -5.34 2.65 -17.07
CA GLY A 96 -5.14 3.39 -18.30
C GLY A 96 -5.90 2.83 -19.50
N GLY A 97 -5.91 3.60 -20.60
CA GLY A 97 -6.53 3.18 -21.86
C GLY A 97 -8.05 3.00 -21.80
N GLY A 98 -8.72 3.65 -20.83
CA GLY A 98 -10.18 3.56 -20.68
C GLY A 98 -10.67 2.23 -20.08
N ARG A 99 -9.85 1.55 -19.28
CA ARG A 99 -10.25 0.31 -18.58
C ARG A 99 -11.53 0.52 -17.79
N LEU A 100 -12.48 -0.40 -17.93
CA LEU A 100 -13.76 -0.35 -17.22
C LEU A 100 -13.62 -0.75 -15.74
N GLU A 101 -14.52 -0.23 -14.91
CA GLU A 101 -14.54 -0.49 -13.46
C GLU A 101 -14.57 -1.98 -13.14
N GLU A 102 -15.42 -2.76 -13.80
CA GLU A 102 -15.56 -4.21 -13.54
C GLU A 102 -14.29 -4.99 -13.91
N ASP A 103 -13.64 -4.62 -15.02
CA ASP A 103 -12.38 -5.26 -15.44
C ASP A 103 -11.25 -4.95 -14.46
N TYR A 104 -11.22 -3.70 -13.95
CA TYR A 104 -10.27 -3.30 -12.93
C TYR A 104 -10.50 -4.05 -11.61
N VAL A 105 -11.74 -4.09 -11.12
CA VAL A 105 -12.09 -4.76 -9.87
C VAL A 105 -11.72 -6.25 -9.93
N THR A 106 -12.09 -6.92 -11.01
CA THR A 106 -11.75 -8.35 -11.23
C THR A 106 -10.25 -8.58 -11.20
N MET A 107 -9.49 -7.77 -11.94
CA MET A 107 -8.03 -7.84 -11.97
C MET A 107 -7.43 -7.56 -10.59
N ARG A 108 -7.92 -6.51 -9.88
CA ARG A 108 -7.36 -6.09 -8.60
C ARG A 108 -7.56 -7.14 -7.51
N VAL A 109 -8.77 -7.68 -7.39
CA VAL A 109 -9.09 -8.73 -6.43
C VAL A 109 -8.24 -9.98 -6.70
N ALA A 110 -8.21 -10.47 -7.94
CA ALA A 110 -7.41 -11.63 -8.29
C ALA A 110 -5.90 -11.43 -8.03
N ARG A 111 -5.38 -10.22 -8.27
CA ARG A 111 -3.98 -9.90 -7.97
C ARG A 111 -3.73 -9.84 -6.46
N ASP A 112 -4.61 -9.25 -5.68
CA ASP A 112 -4.45 -9.11 -4.24
C ASP A 112 -4.41 -10.46 -3.54
N GLU A 113 -5.22 -11.43 -3.97
CA GLU A 113 -5.20 -12.81 -3.48
C GLU A 113 -3.82 -13.51 -3.62
N THR A 114 -2.99 -13.04 -4.55
CA THR A 114 -1.63 -13.60 -4.76
C THR A 114 -0.55 -12.92 -3.94
N LEU A 115 -0.85 -11.80 -3.28
CA LEU A 115 0.15 -11.00 -2.57
C LEU A 115 0.31 -11.46 -1.13
N PRO A 116 1.54 -11.71 -0.67
CA PRO A 116 1.79 -11.97 0.74
C PRO A 116 1.49 -10.70 1.58
N PRO A 117 1.19 -10.85 2.87
CA PRO A 117 1.12 -9.70 3.78
C PRO A 117 2.43 -8.91 3.76
N PRO A 118 2.37 -7.57 3.86
CA PRO A 118 3.59 -6.76 3.96
C PRO A 118 4.43 -7.18 5.17
N LYS A 119 5.73 -7.37 4.97
CA LYS A 119 6.65 -7.87 6.02
C LYS A 119 6.61 -7.05 7.31
N LEU A 120 6.40 -5.75 7.21
CA LEU A 120 6.39 -4.84 8.35
C LEU A 120 4.98 -4.51 8.87
N LEU A 121 3.92 -5.13 8.34
CA LEU A 121 2.55 -4.80 8.72
C LEU A 121 2.33 -4.87 10.23
N PHE A 122 2.61 -6.00 10.85
CA PHE A 122 2.37 -6.21 12.28
C PHE A 122 3.25 -5.34 13.19
N PRO A 123 4.57 -5.23 12.98
CA PRO A 123 5.40 -4.31 13.76
C PRO A 123 4.99 -2.85 13.54
N ALA A 124 4.72 -2.43 12.30
CA ALA A 124 4.36 -1.06 11.98
C ALA A 124 3.06 -0.62 12.66
N ILE A 125 2.01 -1.44 12.61
CA ILE A 125 0.73 -1.12 13.27
C ILE A 125 0.93 -0.86 14.75
N GLN A 126 1.70 -1.70 15.46
CA GLN A 126 1.89 -1.59 16.90
C GLN A 126 2.63 -0.31 17.32
N VAL A 127 3.48 0.20 16.45
CA VAL A 127 4.22 1.45 16.67
C VAL A 127 3.36 2.66 16.23
N ASN A 128 2.72 2.57 15.08
CA ASN A 128 1.95 3.68 14.50
C ASN A 128 0.75 4.07 15.35
N ILE A 129 -0.02 3.09 15.87
CA ILE A 129 -1.15 3.39 16.79
C ILE A 129 -0.73 4.07 18.10
N ARG A 130 0.58 4.07 18.39
CA ARG A 130 1.18 4.72 19.56
C ARG A 130 1.91 6.01 19.22
N GLY A 131 1.71 6.55 18.03
CA GLY A 131 2.37 7.77 17.57
C GLY A 131 3.89 7.62 17.48
N GLY A 132 4.37 6.49 17.02
CA GLY A 132 5.80 6.19 16.85
C GLY A 132 6.49 5.63 18.12
N ARG A 133 5.75 5.38 19.20
CA ARG A 133 6.30 4.81 20.43
C ARG A 133 6.26 3.29 20.41
N LEU A 134 7.27 2.65 20.96
CA LEU A 134 7.26 1.21 21.20
C LEU A 134 6.16 0.82 22.20
N PRO A 135 5.65 -0.43 22.17
CA PRO A 135 4.82 -0.98 23.22
C PRO A 135 5.52 -0.86 24.58
N PRO A 136 4.78 -0.79 25.72
CA PRO A 136 5.40 -0.79 27.05
C PRO A 136 6.37 -1.96 27.23
N PRO A 137 7.47 -1.77 27.97
CA PRO A 137 8.39 -2.87 28.28
C PRO A 137 7.73 -3.87 29.24
N ASP A 138 8.26 -5.07 29.26
CA ASP A 138 7.98 -6.07 30.29
C ASP A 138 8.65 -5.75 31.65
N ALA A 139 8.58 -6.69 32.59
CA ALA A 139 9.15 -6.53 33.92
C ALA A 139 10.69 -6.43 33.91
N GLU A 140 11.32 -6.96 32.89
CA GLU A 140 12.76 -6.94 32.64
C GLU A 140 13.23 -5.70 31.85
N GLY A 141 12.31 -4.82 31.46
CA GLY A 141 12.57 -3.59 30.70
C GLY A 141 12.70 -3.80 29.18
N VAL A 142 12.31 -4.96 28.67
CA VAL A 142 12.38 -5.29 27.24
C VAL A 142 11.08 -4.93 26.52
N HIS A 143 11.19 -4.26 25.37
CA HIS A 143 10.08 -3.96 24.50
C HIS A 143 9.84 -5.07 23.49
N HIS A 144 8.61 -5.59 23.42
CA HIS A 144 8.23 -6.66 22.51
C HIS A 144 7.23 -6.20 21.47
N LEU A 145 7.42 -6.65 20.21
CA LEU A 145 6.41 -6.57 19.16
C LEU A 145 5.75 -7.96 19.03
N ARG A 146 4.42 -7.98 19.09
CA ARG A 146 3.65 -9.21 18.95
C ARG A 146 3.44 -9.52 17.49
N ILE A 147 3.79 -10.75 17.08
CA ILE A 147 3.55 -11.26 15.73
C ILE A 147 2.52 -12.39 15.88
N PRO A 148 1.35 -12.30 15.23
CA PRO A 148 0.39 -13.40 15.26
C PRO A 148 0.98 -14.59 14.52
N ILE A 149 0.93 -15.74 15.17
CA ILE A 149 1.32 -17.03 14.59
C ILE A 149 0.06 -17.89 14.57
N ALA A 150 -0.40 -18.26 13.36
CA ALA A 150 -1.41 -19.28 13.22
C ALA A 150 -0.73 -20.65 13.43
N ILE A 151 -1.10 -21.33 14.47
CA ILE A 151 -0.66 -22.69 14.75
C ILE A 151 -1.79 -23.61 14.30
N ASP A 152 -1.48 -24.53 13.39
CA ASP A 152 -2.35 -25.66 13.10
C ASP A 152 -2.48 -26.50 14.38
N GLU A 153 -3.70 -26.90 14.75
CA GLU A 153 -3.94 -27.73 15.96
C GLU A 153 -3.17 -29.06 15.97
N THR A 154 -2.54 -29.41 14.85
CA THR A 154 -1.68 -30.60 14.72
C THR A 154 -0.26 -30.40 15.24
N LEU A 155 0.18 -29.14 15.49
CA LEU A 155 1.51 -28.81 16.02
C LEU A 155 1.46 -28.74 17.54
N SER A 156 2.31 -29.54 18.22
CA SER A 156 2.47 -29.44 19.67
C SER A 156 3.29 -28.20 20.05
N SER A 157 3.15 -27.75 21.31
CA SER A 157 3.98 -26.66 21.84
C SER A 157 5.49 -26.93 21.74
N ASP A 158 5.88 -28.18 21.69
CA ASP A 158 7.29 -28.62 21.64
C ASP A 158 7.88 -28.46 20.23
N ASP A 159 7.04 -28.44 19.20
CA ASP A 159 7.46 -28.22 17.80
C ASP A 159 7.81 -26.75 17.52
N LEU A 160 7.48 -25.85 18.43
CA LEU A 160 7.65 -24.40 18.29
C LEU A 160 8.94 -23.86 18.93
N VAL A 161 9.69 -24.72 19.61
CA VAL A 161 10.96 -24.32 20.24
C VAL A 161 12.08 -24.36 19.19
N PRO A 162 12.76 -23.24 18.94
CA PRO A 162 13.92 -23.24 18.04
C PRO A 162 14.98 -24.17 18.58
N THR A 163 15.28 -25.25 17.88
CA THR A 163 16.30 -26.26 18.28
C THR A 163 17.72 -25.87 17.90
N GLY A 164 18.02 -24.60 17.65
CA GLY A 164 19.33 -24.09 17.26
C GLY A 164 19.74 -22.80 17.94
N PRO A 165 21.04 -22.49 18.00
CA PRO A 165 21.49 -21.20 18.52
C PRO A 165 20.92 -20.06 17.66
N VAL A 166 20.38 -19.05 18.30
CA VAL A 166 19.95 -17.81 17.64
C VAL A 166 21.18 -17.21 16.95
N ALA A 167 21.20 -17.21 15.62
CA ALA A 167 22.27 -16.56 14.90
C ALA A 167 22.23 -15.07 15.24
N ASN A 168 23.29 -14.53 15.82
CA ASN A 168 23.47 -13.11 15.96
C ASN A 168 23.48 -12.52 14.54
N VAL A 169 22.51 -11.68 14.25
CA VAL A 169 22.48 -10.89 13.03
C VAL A 169 23.24 -9.60 13.35
N ASP A 170 24.51 -9.56 12.94
CA ASP A 170 25.32 -8.33 12.90
C ASP A 170 24.77 -7.36 11.83
#